data_cf23278611be90dff796a5acb752a3f3
#
_entry.id   cf23278611be90dff796a5acb752a3f3
#
_cell.length_a   1.000
_cell.length_b   1.000
_cell.length_c   1.000
_cell.angle_alpha   90.00
_cell.angle_beta   90.00
_cell.angle_gamma   90.00
#
_symmetry.space_group_name_H-M   'P 1'
#
loop_
_entity.id
_entity.type
_entity.pdbx_description
1 polymer ?
#
loop_
_entity_poly.entity_id
_entity_poly.type
_entity_poly.pdbx_seq_one_letter_code
_entity_poly.pdbx_strand_id
1 'polypeptide(L)'
;MKKNFIKIFLLIFLISNLIFSENKKLNENYGIEDGEVYYINRKIDGADAKTFEVFEDGEYAKDKNNVYYEENVLNEADPKSFKLLTKISYGLSKE
;
A
#
# COMPACT_ATOMS: atom_id res chain seq x y z
N MET A 1 -17.23 39.09 -2.09
CA MET A 1 -15.89 38.80 -1.60
C MET A 1 -15.77 37.46 -0.91
N LYS A 2 -16.67 37.20 0.02
CA LYS A 2 -16.61 35.93 0.70
C LYS A 2 -16.76 34.73 -0.23
N LYS A 3 -17.59 34.90 -1.25
CA LYS A 3 -17.78 33.82 -2.22
C LYS A 3 -16.51 33.52 -3.00
N ASN A 4 -15.78 34.58 -3.37
CA ASN A 4 -14.55 34.38 -4.12
C ASN A 4 -13.49 33.71 -3.24
N PHE A 5 -13.46 34.08 -1.98
CA PHE A 5 -12.53 33.51 -1.05
C PHE A 5 -12.76 32.00 -0.89
N ILE A 6 -14.04 31.62 -0.79
CA ILE A 6 -14.40 30.22 -0.66
C ILE A 6 -14.01 29.43 -1.90
N LYS A 7 -14.22 30.03 -3.08
CA LYS A 7 -13.84 29.36 -4.31
C LYS A 7 -12.34 29.11 -4.39
N ILE A 8 -11.57 30.08 -3.95
CA ILE A 8 -10.13 29.95 -3.98
C ILE A 8 -9.70 28.86 -3.02
N PHE A 9 -10.32 28.79 -1.87
CA PHE A 9 -10.01 27.78 -0.88
C PHE A 9 -10.28 26.37 -1.42
N LEU A 10 -11.41 26.20 -2.08
CA LEU A 10 -11.75 24.90 -2.66
C LEU A 10 -10.79 24.50 -3.75
N LEU A 11 -10.37 25.45 -4.55
CA LEU A 11 -9.43 25.17 -5.62
C LEU A 11 -8.10 24.72 -5.06
N ILE A 12 -7.63 25.38 -4.03
CA ILE A 12 -6.37 24.99 -3.39
C ILE A 12 -6.48 23.60 -2.80
N PHE A 13 -7.62 23.27 -2.21
CA PHE A 13 -7.83 21.95 -1.64
C PHE A 13 -7.76 20.88 -2.71
N LEU A 14 -8.37 21.11 -3.86
CA LEU A 14 -8.33 20.15 -4.95
C LEU A 14 -6.91 19.94 -5.48
N ILE A 15 -6.17 21.03 -5.59
CA ILE A 15 -4.79 20.95 -6.05
C ILE A 15 -3.94 20.17 -5.06
N SER A 16 -4.17 20.38 -3.78
CA SER A 16 -3.45 19.65 -2.75
C SER A 16 -3.69 18.16 -2.85
N ASN A 17 -4.92 17.77 -3.13
CA ASN A 17 -5.25 16.37 -3.28
C ASN A 17 -4.53 15.75 -4.46
N LEU A 18 -4.41 16.49 -5.54
CA LEU A 18 -3.69 15.98 -6.70
C LEU A 18 -2.21 15.85 -6.41
N ILE A 19 -1.67 16.77 -5.62
CA ILE A 19 -0.26 16.74 -5.29
C ILE A 19 0.08 15.56 -4.37
N PHE A 20 -0.90 15.07 -3.63
CA PHE A 20 -0.68 13.96 -2.73
C PHE A 20 -0.54 12.62 -3.41
N SER A 21 -0.64 12.58 -4.72
CA SER A 21 -0.31 11.39 -5.48
C SER A 21 1.21 11.29 -5.55
N GLU A 22 1.83 10.96 -4.44
CA GLU A 22 3.28 11.06 -4.34
C GLU A 22 3.95 9.70 -4.40
N ASN A 23 5.23 9.75 -4.65
CA ASN A 23 6.05 8.55 -4.67
C ASN A 23 6.48 8.24 -3.25
N LYS A 24 6.47 6.96 -2.91
CA LYS A 24 6.80 6.57 -1.56
C LYS A 24 7.48 5.21 -1.58
N LYS A 25 8.60 5.13 -0.89
CA LYS A 25 9.31 3.88 -0.75
C LYS A 25 8.81 3.20 0.53
N LEU A 26 8.21 2.02 0.39
CA LEU A 26 7.67 1.31 1.53
C LEU A 26 8.73 0.45 2.21
N ASN A 27 9.58 -0.18 1.43
CA ASN A 27 10.77 -0.85 1.93
C ASN A 27 11.72 -0.98 0.76
N GLU A 28 12.68 -1.88 0.83
CA GLU A 28 13.65 -1.97 -0.22
C GLU A 28 13.07 -2.51 -1.51
N ASN A 29 11.98 -3.22 -1.44
CA ASN A 29 11.40 -3.85 -2.61
C ASN A 29 10.09 -3.23 -3.06
N TYR A 30 9.25 -2.83 -2.13
CA TYR A 30 7.94 -2.29 -2.45
C TYR A 30 7.97 -0.77 -2.47
N GLY A 31 7.25 -0.19 -3.40
CA GLY A 31 7.14 1.25 -3.47
C GLY A 31 5.84 1.68 -4.13
N ILE A 32 5.54 2.94 -3.99
CA ILE A 32 4.36 3.55 -4.61
C ILE A 32 4.88 4.67 -5.49
N GLU A 33 4.41 4.67 -6.74
CA GLU A 33 4.81 5.69 -7.69
C GLU A 33 3.59 6.09 -8.49
N ASP A 34 3.26 7.37 -8.43
CA ASP A 34 2.11 7.92 -9.14
C ASP A 34 0.82 7.15 -8.80
N GLY A 35 0.67 6.77 -7.54
CA GLY A 35 -0.53 6.08 -7.10
C GLY A 35 -0.57 4.61 -7.42
N GLU A 36 0.48 4.07 -7.99
CA GLU A 36 0.56 2.64 -8.32
C GLU A 36 1.57 1.97 -7.41
N VAL A 37 1.32 0.70 -7.10
CA VAL A 37 2.22 -0.05 -6.23
C VAL A 37 3.13 -0.91 -7.10
N TYR A 38 4.41 -0.92 -6.73
CA TYR A 38 5.41 -1.69 -7.46
C TYR A 38 6.17 -2.61 -6.51
N TYR A 39 6.55 -3.76 -7.02
CA TYR A 39 7.51 -4.63 -6.36
C TYR A 39 8.74 -4.64 -7.24
N ILE A 40 9.82 -4.04 -6.73
CA ILE A 40 11.05 -3.82 -7.48
C ILE A 40 10.70 -2.97 -8.71
N ASN A 41 10.67 -3.54 -9.90
CA ASN A 41 10.35 -2.81 -11.12
C ASN A 41 9.00 -3.19 -11.69
N ARG A 42 8.26 -4.05 -11.00
CA ARG A 42 7.05 -4.59 -11.57
C ARG A 42 5.82 -4.01 -10.91
N LYS A 43 4.95 -3.50 -11.73
CA LYS A 43 3.70 -2.95 -11.24
C LYS A 43 2.78 -4.07 -10.76
N ILE A 44 2.18 -3.88 -9.59
CA ILE A 44 1.21 -4.83 -9.07
C ILE A 44 -0.16 -4.36 -9.49
N ASP A 45 -0.70 -4.98 -10.53
CA ASP A 45 -1.97 -4.56 -11.07
C ASP A 45 -3.08 -4.73 -10.04
N GLY A 46 -3.89 -3.69 -9.90
CA GLY A 46 -5.03 -3.76 -9.02
C GLY A 46 -4.73 -3.49 -7.56
N ALA A 47 -3.47 -3.29 -7.20
CA ALA A 47 -3.12 -3.00 -5.81
C ALA A 47 -3.61 -1.60 -5.44
N ASP A 48 -4.13 -1.49 -4.23
CA ASP A 48 -4.64 -0.22 -3.73
C ASP A 48 -3.55 0.49 -2.93
N ALA A 49 -3.00 1.53 -3.52
CA ALA A 49 -1.87 2.22 -2.89
C ALA A 49 -2.25 2.86 -1.57
N LYS A 50 -3.50 3.24 -1.39
CA LYS A 50 -3.91 3.95 -0.18
C LYS A 50 -3.92 3.05 1.04
N THR A 51 -4.19 1.77 0.86
CA THR A 51 -4.28 0.84 1.98
C THR A 51 -3.16 -0.20 1.98
N PHE A 52 -2.24 -0.10 1.03
CA PHE A 52 -1.17 -1.07 0.89
C PHE A 52 -0.22 -1.02 2.08
N GLU A 53 0.03 -2.16 2.71
CA GLU A 53 1.02 -2.24 3.78
C GLU A 53 1.84 -3.50 3.62
N VAL A 54 3.12 -3.36 3.94
CA VAL A 54 4.06 -4.46 3.83
C VAL A 54 4.23 -5.08 5.20
N PHE A 55 4.21 -6.41 5.25
CA PHE A 55 4.40 -7.11 6.51
C PHE A 55 5.85 -7.05 6.95
N GLU A 56 6.10 -7.49 8.18
CA GLU A 56 7.42 -7.36 8.79
C GLU A 56 8.52 -8.07 8.01
N ASP A 57 8.17 -9.14 7.33
CA ASP A 57 9.18 -9.91 6.61
C ASP A 57 9.63 -9.19 5.33
N GLY A 58 8.92 -8.13 4.94
CA GLY A 58 9.31 -7.36 3.78
C GLY A 58 8.91 -7.96 2.46
N GLU A 59 8.29 -9.13 2.43
CA GLU A 59 7.93 -9.79 1.19
C GLU A 59 6.44 -9.99 1.03
N TYR A 60 5.72 -10.19 2.13
CA TYR A 60 4.26 -10.26 2.06
C TYR A 60 3.68 -8.88 2.30
N ALA A 61 2.56 -8.62 1.66
CA ALA A 61 1.89 -7.34 1.78
C ALA A 61 0.39 -7.54 1.64
N LYS A 62 -0.36 -6.52 1.95
CA LYS A 62 -1.80 -6.57 1.76
C LYS A 62 -2.34 -5.18 1.53
N ASP A 63 -3.53 -5.14 0.94
CA ASP A 63 -4.31 -3.91 0.91
C ASP A 63 -5.72 -4.31 1.34
N LYS A 64 -6.68 -3.43 1.16
CA LYS A 64 -8.02 -3.72 1.61
C LYS A 64 -8.69 -4.87 0.87
N ASN A 65 -8.17 -5.22 -0.29
CA ASN A 65 -8.81 -6.21 -1.13
C ASN A 65 -8.07 -7.53 -1.21
N ASN A 66 -6.75 -7.51 -1.13
CA ASN A 66 -5.95 -8.70 -1.43
C ASN A 66 -4.73 -8.80 -0.54
N VAL A 67 -4.17 -10.01 -0.53
CA VAL A 67 -2.87 -10.28 0.07
C VAL A 67 -1.92 -10.58 -1.08
N TYR A 68 -0.67 -10.14 -0.93
CA TYR A 68 0.32 -10.26 -1.99
C TYR A 68 1.58 -10.92 -1.46
N TYR A 69 2.22 -11.67 -2.31
CA TYR A 69 3.56 -12.14 -2.08
C TYR A 69 4.40 -11.63 -3.25
N GLU A 70 5.27 -10.67 -2.96
CA GLU A 70 6.01 -9.99 -4.00
C GLU A 70 4.99 -9.37 -4.95
N GLU A 71 5.11 -9.60 -6.25
CA GLU A 71 4.16 -8.99 -7.18
C GLU A 71 2.92 -9.85 -7.41
N ASN A 72 2.80 -10.99 -6.72
CA ASN A 72 1.73 -11.95 -6.98
C ASN A 72 0.59 -11.81 -5.98
N VAL A 73 -0.63 -11.89 -6.49
CA VAL A 73 -1.82 -11.88 -5.64
C VAL A 73 -2.05 -13.28 -5.10
N LEU A 74 -2.27 -13.38 -3.81
CA LEU A 74 -2.62 -14.65 -3.19
C LEU A 74 -4.12 -14.74 -3.12
N ASN A 75 -4.72 -15.34 -4.12
CA ASN A 75 -6.16 -15.32 -4.30
C ASN A 75 -6.94 -15.95 -3.16
N GLU A 76 -6.34 -16.90 -2.47
CA GLU A 76 -7.04 -17.61 -1.42
C GLU A 76 -6.86 -16.99 -0.05
N ALA A 77 -6.07 -15.94 0.04
CA ALA A 77 -5.81 -15.31 1.33
C ALA A 77 -6.79 -14.16 1.55
N ASP A 78 -7.27 -14.05 2.77
CA ASP A 78 -8.19 -13.00 3.15
C ASP A 78 -7.40 -11.88 3.83
N PRO A 79 -7.39 -10.67 3.29
CA PRO A 79 -6.57 -9.60 3.89
C PRO A 79 -6.98 -9.25 5.30
N LYS A 80 -8.22 -9.51 5.67
CA LYS A 80 -8.68 -9.18 7.02
C LYS A 80 -8.12 -10.11 8.06
N SER A 81 -7.88 -11.36 7.70
CA SER A 81 -7.44 -12.35 8.68
C SER A 81 -6.03 -12.86 8.44
N PHE A 82 -5.43 -12.47 7.34
CA PHE A 82 -4.10 -12.97 7.00
C PHE A 82 -3.08 -12.46 8.01
N LYS A 83 -2.25 -13.36 8.49
CA LYS A 83 -1.19 -13.04 9.43
C LYS A 83 0.05 -13.82 9.08
N LEU A 84 1.19 -13.20 9.32
CA LEU A 84 2.45 -13.91 9.22
C LEU A 84 2.70 -14.67 10.49
N LEU A 85 2.92 -15.97 10.35
CA LEU A 85 3.21 -16.80 11.50
C LEU A 85 4.71 -17.05 11.64
N THR A 86 5.50 -16.29 10.91
CA THR A 86 6.94 -16.49 10.89
C THR A 86 7.53 -16.52 12.28
N LYS A 87 7.17 -15.57 13.09
CA LYS A 87 7.69 -15.51 14.44
C LYS A 87 7.28 -16.71 15.26
N ILE A 88 6.03 -17.07 15.14
CA ILE A 88 5.49 -18.19 15.90
C ILE A 88 6.08 -19.49 15.40
N SER A 89 6.12 -19.67 14.09
CA SER A 89 6.69 -20.86 13.49
C SER A 89 8.15 -21.02 13.88
N TYR A 90 8.86 -19.90 13.86
CA TYR A 90 10.26 -19.92 14.17
C TYR A 90 10.48 -20.32 15.63
N GLY A 91 9.67 -19.78 16.51
CA GLY A 91 9.73 -20.14 17.90
C GLY A 91 9.42 -21.60 18.14
N LEU A 92 8.42 -22.10 17.43
CA LEU A 92 8.05 -23.51 17.58
C LEU A 92 9.12 -24.43 17.02
N SER A 93 9.71 -24.05 15.92
CA SER A 93 10.70 -24.92 15.30
C SER A 93 11.97 -25.02 16.13
N LYS A 94 12.17 -24.13 17.05
CA LYS A 94 13.32 -24.22 17.93
C LYS A 94 13.15 -25.23 19.04
N GLU A 95 11.95 -25.63 19.25
CA GLU A 95 11.67 -26.59 20.27
C GLU A 95 11.69 -27.99 19.70
#